data_c5b71053cc53bcf05cbbece6facc7f0e
#
_entry.id   c5b71053cc53bcf05cbbece6facc7f0e
#
_cell.length_a   1.000
_cell.length_b   1.000
_cell.length_c   1.000
_cell.angle_alpha   90.00
_cell.angle_beta   90.00
_cell.angle_gamma   90.00
#
_symmetry.space_group_name_H-M   'P 1'
#
loop_
_entity.id
_entity.type
_entity.pdbx_description
1 polymer ?
#
loop_
_entity_poly.entity_id
_entity_poly.type
_entity_poly.pdbx_seq_one_letter_code
_entity_poly.pdbx_strand_id
1 'polypeptide(L)'
;MKKFFKICLMFVFGFAILIGSYVAYVYLSYHRLADNIKLRPQNHQETVLKTGTTYKAMTFNIGYAAYPASYSFFMDGGKYSRAYSRQSVERDMTGITKAVKEENPTLAFFQEVDTNGDRSFHVNEVKWLQRKFADYSNVYAQNYDSAYLFYPLTRPIGKTNSGLVTLAKARMTDGTRYSLPIDTDFNKFMDLDRAFSVTHIPVENGKKLSVFNLHLSAFTKNAKVRRAQLNKLFTKMKSESANGNYVLVAGDYNHDMLGDSPKVFGTTEKRENWTHPFPTAQLPKGFRVANDGLAAAKVPSVRANGTPFHPGKTYVSLIDGFLISDNIRVKSVHVKYLGFANSDHNPEILQFELK
;
A
#
# COMPACT_ATOMS: atom_id res chain seq x y z
N MET A 1 -7.00 -52.13 24.82
CA MET A 1 -5.91 -51.17 24.75
C MET A 1 -5.17 -51.19 23.42
N LYS A 2 -4.61 -52.28 22.90
CA LYS A 2 -3.84 -52.30 21.63
C LYS A 2 -4.65 -51.82 20.39
N LYS A 3 -5.94 -52.16 20.26
CA LYS A 3 -6.80 -51.68 19.15
C LYS A 3 -7.06 -50.15 19.23
N PHE A 4 -7.34 -49.63 20.43
CA PHE A 4 -7.57 -48.23 20.66
C PHE A 4 -6.30 -47.43 20.31
N PHE A 5 -5.13 -47.87 20.76
CA PHE A 5 -3.85 -47.23 20.44
C PHE A 5 -3.57 -47.19 18.93
N LYS A 6 -3.86 -48.30 18.19
CA LYS A 6 -3.73 -48.34 16.73
C LYS A 6 -4.64 -47.31 16.05
N ILE A 7 -5.90 -47.19 16.51
CA ILE A 7 -6.86 -46.22 15.97
C ILE A 7 -6.35 -44.81 16.23
N CYS A 8 -5.92 -44.47 17.44
CA CYS A 8 -5.33 -43.15 17.74
C CYS A 8 -4.13 -42.84 16.85
N LEU A 9 -3.23 -43.84 16.67
CA LEU A 9 -2.06 -43.68 15.81
C LEU A 9 -2.42 -43.43 14.34
N MET A 10 -3.46 -44.10 13.83
CA MET A 10 -3.99 -43.87 12.48
C MET A 10 -4.55 -42.46 12.33
N PHE A 11 -5.27 -41.94 13.34
CA PHE A 11 -5.77 -40.56 13.32
C PHE A 11 -4.62 -39.54 13.34
N VAL A 12 -3.62 -39.72 14.18
CA VAL A 12 -2.41 -38.88 14.26
C VAL A 12 -1.65 -38.89 12.92
N PHE A 13 -1.51 -40.07 12.31
CA PHE A 13 -0.84 -40.22 11.03
C PHE A 13 -1.64 -39.56 9.89
N GLY A 14 -2.97 -39.77 9.85
CA GLY A 14 -3.85 -39.10 8.89
C GLY A 14 -3.82 -37.58 9.01
N PHE A 15 -3.82 -37.08 10.24
CA PHE A 15 -3.71 -35.63 10.50
C PHE A 15 -2.34 -35.07 10.09
N ALA A 16 -1.26 -35.80 10.34
CA ALA A 16 0.09 -35.42 9.89
C ALA A 16 0.19 -35.36 8.36
N ILE A 17 -0.41 -36.32 7.65
CA ILE A 17 -0.50 -36.31 6.18
C ILE A 17 -1.27 -35.08 5.70
N LEU A 18 -2.39 -34.74 6.31
CA LEU A 18 -3.22 -33.60 5.94
C LEU A 18 -2.44 -32.29 6.12
N ILE A 19 -1.76 -32.10 7.26
CA ILE A 19 -0.90 -30.93 7.49
C ILE A 19 0.24 -30.89 6.47
N GLY A 20 0.93 -32.03 6.27
CA GLY A 20 2.03 -32.13 5.31
C GLY A 20 1.61 -31.79 3.89
N SER A 21 0.44 -32.27 3.48
CA SER A 21 -0.14 -31.96 2.16
C SER A 21 -0.49 -30.47 2.02
N TYR A 22 -1.03 -29.85 3.08
CA TYR A 22 -1.31 -28.41 3.05
C TYR A 22 -0.03 -27.57 2.99
N VAL A 23 0.98 -27.91 3.79
CA VAL A 23 2.29 -27.25 3.72
C VAL A 23 2.89 -27.39 2.33
N ALA A 24 2.88 -28.61 1.76
CA ALA A 24 3.33 -28.85 0.39
C ALA A 24 2.55 -27.99 -0.63
N TYR A 25 1.22 -27.90 -0.50
CA TYR A 25 0.40 -27.04 -1.33
C TYR A 25 0.83 -25.56 -1.25
N VAL A 26 1.04 -25.02 -0.03
CA VAL A 26 1.48 -23.63 0.16
C VAL A 26 2.82 -23.38 -0.52
N TYR A 27 3.78 -24.30 -0.36
CA TYR A 27 5.10 -24.18 -0.99
C TYR A 27 5.05 -24.29 -2.52
N LEU A 28 4.27 -25.23 -3.06
CA LEU A 28 4.18 -25.49 -4.50
C LEU A 28 3.34 -24.43 -5.24
N SER A 29 2.35 -23.84 -4.57
CA SER A 29 1.53 -22.76 -5.15
C SER A 29 2.16 -21.38 -5.03
N TYR A 30 3.17 -21.23 -4.16
CA TYR A 30 3.86 -19.95 -4.02
C TYR A 30 4.73 -19.67 -5.24
N HIS A 31 4.46 -18.55 -5.87
CA HIS A 31 5.32 -18.00 -6.91
C HIS A 31 5.51 -16.52 -6.68
N ARG A 32 6.75 -16.09 -6.73
CA ARG A 32 7.07 -14.69 -6.62
C ARG A 32 7.07 -14.04 -8.00
N LEU A 33 6.41 -12.89 -8.12
CA LEU A 33 6.43 -12.11 -9.35
C LEU A 33 7.86 -11.66 -9.69
N ALA A 34 8.22 -11.77 -10.97
CA ALA A 34 9.52 -11.34 -11.47
C ALA A 34 9.78 -9.86 -11.19
N ASP A 35 11.07 -9.50 -11.14
CA ASP A 35 11.46 -8.09 -11.09
C ASP A 35 11.39 -7.45 -12.51
N ASN A 36 11.30 -6.13 -12.56
CA ASN A 36 11.30 -5.35 -13.82
C ASN A 36 10.16 -5.71 -14.79
N ILE A 37 8.96 -6.06 -14.30
CA ILE A 37 7.80 -6.33 -15.14
C ILE A 37 7.33 -5.04 -15.80
N LYS A 38 7.26 -5.04 -17.14
CA LYS A 38 6.71 -3.92 -17.91
C LYS A 38 5.21 -3.82 -17.72
N LEU A 39 4.74 -2.63 -17.41
CA LEU A 39 3.33 -2.27 -17.25
C LEU A 39 2.89 -1.44 -18.46
N ARG A 40 1.73 -1.77 -19.01
CA ARG A 40 1.15 -1.01 -20.12
C ARG A 40 0.07 -0.07 -19.58
N PRO A 41 0.24 1.26 -19.72
CA PRO A 41 -0.81 2.20 -19.38
C PRO A 41 -2.09 1.92 -20.18
N GLN A 42 -3.23 2.12 -19.54
CA GLN A 42 -4.58 2.00 -20.12
C GLN A 42 -5.29 3.35 -20.04
N ASN A 43 -6.39 3.51 -20.79
CA ASN A 43 -7.19 4.77 -20.86
C ASN A 43 -6.29 5.98 -21.18
N HIS A 44 -5.61 5.95 -22.33
CA HIS A 44 -4.61 6.93 -22.70
C HIS A 44 -5.16 8.36 -22.69
N GLN A 45 -4.46 9.25 -21.97
CA GLN A 45 -4.64 10.69 -22.01
C GLN A 45 -3.54 11.32 -22.86
N GLU A 46 -3.83 12.45 -23.49
CA GLU A 46 -2.84 13.14 -24.34
C GLU A 46 -2.17 14.34 -23.62
N THR A 47 -2.67 14.71 -22.45
CA THR A 47 -2.18 15.87 -21.70
C THR A 47 -0.72 15.67 -21.28
N VAL A 48 0.13 16.64 -21.64
CA VAL A 48 1.52 16.78 -21.21
C VAL A 48 1.55 17.77 -20.05
N LEU A 49 2.33 17.49 -19.00
CA LEU A 49 2.46 18.39 -17.87
C LEU A 49 3.31 19.63 -18.23
N LYS A 50 3.04 20.74 -17.56
CA LYS A 50 3.74 22.02 -17.76
C LYS A 50 4.52 22.42 -16.52
N THR A 51 5.62 23.13 -16.71
CA THR A 51 6.34 23.78 -15.62
C THR A 51 5.54 24.98 -15.08
N GLY A 52 5.75 25.34 -13.82
CA GLY A 52 5.07 26.47 -13.18
C GLY A 52 3.55 26.28 -12.97
N THR A 53 3.00 25.14 -13.35
CA THR A 53 1.58 24.83 -13.13
C THR A 53 1.44 24.04 -11.82
N THR A 54 0.45 24.41 -11.01
CA THR A 54 0.14 23.68 -9.77
C THR A 54 -0.68 22.43 -10.07
N TYR A 55 -0.16 21.30 -9.66
CA TYR A 55 -0.79 19.97 -9.75
C TYR A 55 -1.13 19.44 -8.37
N LYS A 56 -2.11 18.52 -8.30
CA LYS A 56 -2.48 17.82 -7.06
C LYS A 56 -2.19 16.33 -7.21
N ALA A 57 -1.46 15.77 -6.25
CA ALA A 57 -1.27 14.33 -6.07
C ALA A 57 -1.99 13.86 -4.80
N MET A 58 -2.51 12.64 -4.82
CA MET A 58 -3.16 12.00 -3.68
C MET A 58 -2.64 10.58 -3.54
N THR A 59 -2.19 10.18 -2.35
CA THR A 59 -1.92 8.78 -2.02
C THR A 59 -2.94 8.25 -1.03
N PHE A 60 -3.41 7.02 -1.25
CA PHE A 60 -4.44 6.41 -0.42
C PHE A 60 -4.29 4.88 -0.39
N ASN A 61 -3.81 4.33 0.71
CA ASN A 61 -3.96 2.91 1.00
C ASN A 61 -5.44 2.65 1.31
N ILE A 62 -6.12 1.85 0.48
CA ILE A 62 -7.56 1.63 0.60
C ILE A 62 -7.95 0.41 1.44
N GLY A 63 -6.97 -0.30 2.02
CA GLY A 63 -7.22 -1.41 2.94
C GLY A 63 -8.16 -2.46 2.34
N TYR A 64 -8.05 -2.75 1.02
CA TYR A 64 -8.95 -3.69 0.32
C TYR A 64 -10.44 -3.36 0.49
N ALA A 65 -10.77 -2.09 0.77
CA ALA A 65 -12.12 -1.64 1.14
C ALA A 65 -12.77 -2.53 2.21
N ALA A 66 -11.95 -3.02 3.16
CA ALA A 66 -12.35 -4.01 4.15
C ALA A 66 -12.24 -3.52 5.59
N TYR A 67 -11.55 -2.41 5.84
CA TYR A 67 -11.11 -1.99 7.18
C TYR A 67 -11.70 -0.64 7.64
N PRO A 68 -13.05 -0.46 7.62
CA PRO A 68 -13.65 0.77 8.14
C PRO A 68 -13.35 0.94 9.65
N ALA A 69 -13.65 2.10 10.21
CA ALA A 69 -13.35 2.46 11.62
C ALA A 69 -13.83 1.43 12.64
N SER A 70 -14.94 0.75 12.37
CA SER A 70 -15.51 -0.29 13.26
C SER A 70 -14.81 -1.65 13.18
N TYR A 71 -13.88 -1.82 12.22
CA TYR A 71 -13.23 -3.10 11.95
C TYR A 71 -12.06 -3.36 12.91
N SER A 72 -11.81 -4.65 13.19
CA SER A 72 -10.61 -5.11 13.88
C SER A 72 -10.03 -6.35 13.19
N PHE A 73 -8.75 -6.31 12.85
CA PHE A 73 -8.09 -7.34 12.05
C PHE A 73 -7.49 -8.45 12.92
N PHE A 74 -7.75 -9.70 12.59
CA PHE A 74 -7.37 -10.83 13.42
C PHE A 74 -5.86 -11.00 13.61
N MET A 75 -5.04 -10.62 12.62
CA MET A 75 -3.57 -10.72 12.75
C MET A 75 -2.99 -9.66 13.70
N ASP A 76 -3.72 -8.59 13.95
CA ASP A 76 -3.36 -7.56 14.92
C ASP A 76 -4.05 -7.77 16.28
N GLY A 77 -4.57 -8.99 16.51
CA GLY A 77 -5.27 -9.35 17.74
C GLY A 77 -6.77 -9.04 17.74
N GLY A 78 -7.31 -8.59 16.62
CA GLY A 78 -8.74 -8.32 16.43
C GLY A 78 -9.57 -9.54 16.06
N LYS A 79 -10.74 -9.31 15.48
CA LYS A 79 -11.76 -10.34 15.31
C LYS A 79 -11.91 -10.87 13.88
N TYR A 80 -11.74 -10.02 12.85
CA TYR A 80 -12.19 -10.34 11.51
C TYR A 80 -11.01 -10.63 10.57
N SER A 81 -11.20 -11.61 9.67
CA SER A 81 -10.23 -11.97 8.63
C SER A 81 -10.61 -11.46 7.24
N ARG A 82 -11.87 -11.07 7.06
CA ARG A 82 -12.45 -10.57 5.80
C ARG A 82 -13.32 -9.36 6.09
N ALA A 83 -13.62 -8.57 5.09
CA ALA A 83 -14.67 -7.54 5.18
C ALA A 83 -15.96 -8.10 5.77
N TYR A 84 -16.86 -7.26 6.23
CA TYR A 84 -18.12 -7.72 6.80
C TYR A 84 -19.00 -8.47 5.78
N SER A 85 -19.06 -7.93 4.56
CA SER A 85 -19.82 -8.49 3.45
C SER A 85 -19.36 -7.88 2.12
N ARG A 86 -19.83 -8.44 0.99
CA ARG A 86 -19.65 -7.83 -0.33
C ARG A 86 -20.23 -6.42 -0.39
N GLN A 87 -21.40 -6.21 0.18
CA GLN A 87 -22.05 -4.88 0.23
C GLN A 87 -21.23 -3.86 1.03
N SER A 88 -20.54 -4.30 2.11
CA SER A 88 -19.65 -3.40 2.84
C SER A 88 -18.46 -2.96 1.99
N VAL A 89 -17.85 -3.87 1.22
CA VAL A 89 -16.76 -3.54 0.29
C VAL A 89 -17.24 -2.54 -0.78
N GLU A 90 -18.40 -2.78 -1.38
CA GLU A 90 -18.97 -1.89 -2.42
C GLU A 90 -19.32 -0.50 -1.85
N ARG A 91 -19.81 -0.42 -0.61
CA ARG A 91 -20.06 0.83 0.11
C ARG A 91 -18.74 1.58 0.36
N ASP A 92 -17.72 0.86 0.85
CA ASP A 92 -16.44 1.46 1.20
C ASP A 92 -15.70 1.92 -0.06
N MET A 93 -15.73 1.15 -1.17
CA MET A 93 -15.27 1.58 -2.49
C MET A 93 -16.01 2.82 -3.00
N THR A 94 -17.31 2.95 -2.72
CA THR A 94 -18.08 4.15 -3.07
C THR A 94 -17.59 5.36 -2.28
N GLY A 95 -17.34 5.20 -0.98
CA GLY A 95 -16.79 6.26 -0.13
C GLY A 95 -15.38 6.69 -0.55
N ILE A 96 -14.50 5.72 -0.83
CA ILE A 96 -13.14 5.95 -1.36
C ILE A 96 -13.21 6.74 -2.67
N THR A 97 -14.00 6.30 -3.64
CA THR A 97 -14.09 6.99 -4.94
C THR A 97 -14.73 8.38 -4.83
N LYS A 98 -15.65 8.58 -3.88
CA LYS A 98 -16.21 9.90 -3.57
C LYS A 98 -15.13 10.85 -3.05
N ALA A 99 -14.33 10.42 -2.07
CA ALA A 99 -13.23 11.22 -1.51
C ALA A 99 -12.22 11.64 -2.58
N VAL A 100 -11.87 10.73 -3.50
CA VAL A 100 -10.96 11.02 -4.62
C VAL A 100 -11.59 12.03 -5.60
N LYS A 101 -12.88 11.88 -5.92
CA LYS A 101 -13.59 12.81 -6.83
C LYS A 101 -13.70 14.23 -6.24
N GLU A 102 -13.94 14.34 -4.93
CA GLU A 102 -13.96 15.63 -4.23
C GLU A 102 -12.61 16.34 -4.31
N GLU A 103 -11.52 15.61 -4.13
CA GLU A 103 -10.16 16.17 -4.25
C GLU A 103 -9.76 16.43 -5.70
N ASN A 104 -10.32 15.67 -6.65
CA ASN A 104 -10.07 15.82 -8.08
C ASN A 104 -8.57 15.91 -8.44
N PRO A 105 -7.71 14.97 -7.94
CA PRO A 105 -6.28 15.06 -8.12
C PRO A 105 -5.86 14.87 -9.58
N THR A 106 -4.72 15.45 -9.98
CA THR A 106 -4.07 15.16 -11.26
C THR A 106 -3.45 13.75 -11.25
N LEU A 107 -2.92 13.33 -10.09
CA LEU A 107 -2.30 12.02 -9.87
C LEU A 107 -2.93 11.37 -8.64
N ALA A 108 -3.33 10.10 -8.74
CA ALA A 108 -3.79 9.34 -7.59
C ALA A 108 -3.07 7.99 -7.51
N PHE A 109 -2.64 7.65 -6.30
CA PHE A 109 -1.86 6.46 -5.99
C PHE A 109 -2.61 5.63 -4.96
N PHE A 110 -2.93 4.38 -5.30
CA PHE A 110 -3.65 3.49 -4.41
C PHE A 110 -2.79 2.28 -4.06
N GLN A 111 -2.82 1.89 -2.81
CA GLN A 111 -2.21 0.67 -2.28
C GLN A 111 -3.32 -0.23 -1.75
N GLU A 112 -3.03 -1.52 -1.60
CA GLU A 112 -3.97 -2.54 -1.13
C GLU A 112 -5.26 -2.60 -1.96
N VAL A 113 -5.11 -2.74 -3.27
CA VAL A 113 -6.22 -2.82 -4.23
C VAL A 113 -6.40 -4.24 -4.72
N ASP A 114 -7.47 -4.93 -4.32
CA ASP A 114 -7.74 -6.30 -4.72
C ASP A 114 -8.27 -6.39 -6.16
N THR A 115 -7.76 -7.39 -6.90
CA THR A 115 -8.39 -7.83 -8.17
C THR A 115 -9.38 -8.98 -7.93
N ASN A 116 -9.01 -9.88 -7.02
CA ASN A 116 -9.79 -11.06 -6.67
C ASN A 116 -9.30 -11.59 -5.32
N GLY A 117 -10.05 -11.37 -4.26
CA GLY A 117 -9.69 -11.82 -2.91
C GLY A 117 -10.90 -12.30 -2.13
N ASP A 118 -10.73 -13.40 -1.38
CA ASP A 118 -11.76 -13.86 -0.44
C ASP A 118 -12.07 -12.79 0.61
N ARG A 119 -11.02 -12.02 1.04
CA ARG A 119 -11.16 -10.96 2.05
C ARG A 119 -12.04 -9.80 1.60
N SER A 120 -12.08 -9.51 0.31
CA SER A 120 -12.90 -8.46 -0.33
C SER A 120 -14.11 -9.03 -1.09
N PHE A 121 -14.50 -10.28 -0.81
CA PHE A 121 -15.64 -10.95 -1.44
C PHE A 121 -15.59 -10.94 -2.98
N HIS A 122 -14.39 -11.11 -3.54
CA HIS A 122 -14.13 -11.13 -4.98
C HIS A 122 -14.58 -9.85 -5.73
N VAL A 123 -14.71 -8.73 -5.02
CA VAL A 123 -14.91 -7.42 -5.66
C VAL A 123 -13.62 -7.04 -6.38
N ASN A 124 -13.70 -6.77 -7.68
CA ASN A 124 -12.54 -6.31 -8.43
C ASN A 124 -12.40 -4.78 -8.29
N GLU A 125 -11.65 -4.36 -7.29
CA GLU A 125 -11.44 -2.95 -6.93
C GLU A 125 -10.62 -2.21 -8.01
N VAL A 126 -9.68 -2.90 -8.68
CA VAL A 126 -8.93 -2.35 -9.81
C VAL A 126 -9.88 -1.94 -10.94
N LYS A 127 -10.78 -2.86 -11.37
CA LYS A 127 -11.79 -2.54 -12.38
C LYS A 127 -12.79 -1.49 -11.90
N TRP A 128 -13.07 -1.45 -10.59
CA TRP A 128 -13.91 -0.40 -10.01
C TRP A 128 -13.29 0.97 -10.20
N LEU A 129 -12.02 1.14 -9.81
CA LEU A 129 -11.28 2.40 -9.99
C LEU A 129 -11.18 2.79 -11.47
N GLN A 130 -10.81 1.85 -12.35
CA GLN A 130 -10.72 2.08 -13.80
C GLN A 130 -12.03 2.60 -14.41
N ARG A 131 -13.17 2.06 -13.98
CA ARG A 131 -14.49 2.51 -14.46
C ARG A 131 -14.90 3.88 -13.89
N LYS A 132 -14.60 4.12 -12.58
CA LYS A 132 -14.98 5.38 -11.91
C LYS A 132 -14.12 6.55 -12.32
N PHE A 133 -12.91 6.28 -12.85
CA PHE A 133 -11.91 7.25 -13.32
C PHE A 133 -11.47 6.92 -14.77
N ALA A 134 -12.46 6.72 -15.64
CA ALA A 134 -12.22 6.38 -17.05
C ALA A 134 -11.51 7.51 -17.83
N ASP A 135 -11.58 8.73 -17.30
CA ASP A 135 -10.88 9.92 -17.78
C ASP A 135 -9.42 10.05 -17.29
N TYR A 136 -8.89 8.99 -16.65
CA TYR A 136 -7.49 8.93 -16.24
C TYR A 136 -6.76 7.84 -17.00
N SER A 137 -5.50 8.11 -17.43
CA SER A 137 -4.54 7.03 -17.72
C SER A 137 -4.29 6.24 -16.45
N ASN A 138 -4.11 4.92 -16.57
CA ASN A 138 -3.88 4.09 -15.39
C ASN A 138 -2.90 2.96 -15.65
N VAL A 139 -2.21 2.54 -14.58
CA VAL A 139 -1.43 1.30 -14.53
C VAL A 139 -1.76 0.53 -13.25
N TYR A 140 -1.73 -0.79 -13.36
CA TYR A 140 -1.83 -1.71 -12.23
C TYR A 140 -0.53 -2.50 -12.09
N ALA A 141 0.02 -2.54 -10.88
CA ALA A 141 1.21 -3.30 -10.53
C ALA A 141 0.89 -4.29 -9.42
N GLN A 142 0.77 -5.56 -9.77
CA GLN A 142 0.50 -6.62 -8.79
C GLN A 142 1.64 -6.72 -7.78
N ASN A 143 1.31 -6.84 -6.49
CA ASN A 143 2.27 -7.02 -5.41
C ASN A 143 1.90 -8.14 -4.42
N TYR A 144 0.85 -8.90 -4.71
CA TYR A 144 0.46 -10.06 -3.93
C TYR A 144 -0.37 -11.06 -4.74
N ASP A 145 -0.04 -12.34 -4.60
CA ASP A 145 -0.83 -13.49 -5.07
C ASP A 145 -0.59 -14.66 -4.09
N SER A 146 -1.49 -14.80 -3.11
CA SER A 146 -1.30 -15.79 -2.05
C SER A 146 -1.80 -17.18 -2.44
N ALA A 147 -1.24 -18.22 -1.81
CA ALA A 147 -1.94 -19.48 -1.66
C ALA A 147 -3.26 -19.30 -0.89
N TYR A 148 -4.13 -20.30 -0.86
CA TYR A 148 -5.29 -20.27 0.03
C TYR A 148 -4.84 -20.48 1.47
N LEU A 149 -5.05 -19.47 2.32
CA LEU A 149 -4.66 -19.47 3.72
C LEU A 149 -5.86 -19.86 4.60
N PHE A 150 -5.78 -21.03 5.24
CA PHE A 150 -6.87 -21.62 6.02
C PHE A 150 -7.08 -21.02 7.42
N TYR A 151 -6.29 -20.03 7.79
CA TYR A 151 -6.43 -19.41 9.11
C TYR A 151 -7.15 -18.05 9.00
N PRO A 152 -8.05 -17.72 9.95
CA PRO A 152 -8.63 -18.51 11.05
C PRO A 152 -9.52 -19.64 10.54
N LEU A 153 -9.54 -20.80 11.24
CA LEU A 153 -10.24 -22.01 10.77
C LEU A 153 -11.75 -21.82 10.57
N THR A 154 -12.38 -20.95 11.36
CA THR A 154 -13.82 -20.67 11.29
C THR A 154 -14.21 -19.75 10.13
N ARG A 155 -13.31 -18.85 9.72
CA ARG A 155 -13.49 -17.92 8.60
C ARG A 155 -12.13 -17.61 7.99
N PRO A 156 -11.56 -18.51 7.18
CA PRO A 156 -10.23 -18.33 6.59
C PRO A 156 -10.11 -17.02 5.83
N ILE A 157 -8.93 -16.38 5.90
CA ILE A 157 -8.66 -15.21 5.07
C ILE A 157 -8.74 -15.57 3.58
N GLY A 158 -8.36 -16.82 3.24
CA GLY A 158 -8.51 -17.39 1.91
C GLY A 158 -7.41 -16.99 0.94
N LYS A 159 -7.71 -17.00 -0.35
CA LYS A 159 -6.81 -16.57 -1.41
C LYS A 159 -7.01 -15.08 -1.70
N THR A 160 -5.90 -14.37 -1.97
CA THR A 160 -5.93 -12.94 -2.29
C THR A 160 -5.02 -12.63 -3.46
N ASN A 161 -5.42 -11.66 -4.27
CA ASN A 161 -4.62 -11.12 -5.36
C ASN A 161 -4.81 -9.61 -5.40
N SER A 162 -3.73 -8.87 -5.16
CA SER A 162 -3.80 -7.41 -5.01
C SER A 162 -2.58 -6.69 -5.57
N GLY A 163 -2.65 -5.37 -5.62
CA GLY A 163 -1.56 -4.55 -6.11
C GLY A 163 -1.73 -3.06 -5.85
N LEU A 164 -0.99 -2.32 -6.64
CA LEU A 164 -0.89 -0.87 -6.63
C LEU A 164 -1.59 -0.33 -7.88
N VAL A 165 -2.41 0.70 -7.76
CA VAL A 165 -3.01 1.39 -8.90
C VAL A 165 -2.53 2.83 -8.94
N THR A 166 -2.04 3.27 -10.09
CA THR A 166 -1.67 4.67 -10.34
C THR A 166 -2.56 5.24 -11.41
N LEU A 167 -3.19 6.38 -11.14
CA LEU A 167 -4.05 7.13 -12.06
C LEU A 167 -3.42 8.49 -12.38
N ALA A 168 -3.54 8.97 -13.61
CA ALA A 168 -3.12 10.31 -14.01
C ALA A 168 -4.07 10.92 -15.03
N LYS A 169 -4.44 12.20 -14.85
CA LYS A 169 -5.09 13.04 -15.88
C LYS A 169 -4.12 13.51 -16.96
N ALA A 170 -3.03 12.80 -17.11
CA ALA A 170 -1.95 13.10 -18.03
C ALA A 170 -1.53 11.84 -18.76
N ARG A 171 -0.82 12.04 -19.88
CA ARG A 171 -0.29 10.94 -20.67
C ARG A 171 0.75 10.14 -19.88
N MET A 172 0.52 8.85 -19.74
CA MET A 172 1.53 7.90 -19.25
C MET A 172 2.20 7.23 -20.46
N THR A 173 3.53 7.29 -20.56
CA THR A 173 4.25 6.71 -21.70
C THR A 173 4.59 5.25 -21.52
N ASP A 174 4.90 4.86 -20.30
CA ASP A 174 5.30 3.50 -19.91
C ASP A 174 5.14 3.29 -18.41
N GLY A 175 5.35 2.06 -17.99
CA GLY A 175 5.43 1.69 -16.58
C GLY A 175 6.32 0.48 -16.35
N THR A 176 6.86 0.35 -15.16
CA THR A 176 7.63 -0.83 -14.73
C THR A 176 7.35 -1.11 -13.26
N ARG A 177 7.03 -2.36 -12.95
CA ARG A 177 6.96 -2.88 -11.59
C ARG A 177 8.33 -3.38 -11.16
N TYR A 178 8.77 -3.00 -9.97
CA TYR A 178 9.99 -3.45 -9.32
C TYR A 178 9.66 -4.23 -8.07
N SER A 179 10.15 -5.48 -7.96
CA SER A 179 10.05 -6.28 -6.74
C SER A 179 10.89 -5.68 -5.64
N LEU A 180 10.40 -5.66 -4.41
CA LEU A 180 11.18 -5.29 -3.23
C LEU A 180 11.71 -6.55 -2.53
N PRO A 181 12.88 -6.51 -1.86
CA PRO A 181 13.32 -7.59 -0.99
C PRO A 181 12.26 -7.91 0.07
N ILE A 182 12.06 -9.19 0.37
CA ILE A 182 11.16 -9.69 1.42
C ILE A 182 11.89 -10.72 2.29
N ASP A 183 11.28 -11.10 3.41
CA ASP A 183 11.76 -12.22 4.21
C ASP A 183 11.74 -13.53 3.40
N THR A 184 12.69 -14.41 3.67
CA THR A 184 12.83 -15.69 2.94
C THR A 184 12.35 -16.89 3.75
N ASP A 185 11.94 -16.66 5.01
CA ASP A 185 11.39 -17.67 5.90
C ASP A 185 9.90 -17.96 5.59
N PHE A 186 9.22 -18.68 6.49
CA PHE A 186 7.82 -19.05 6.32
C PHE A 186 6.87 -17.85 6.24
N ASN A 187 7.24 -16.69 6.81
CA ASN A 187 6.41 -15.50 6.81
C ASN A 187 6.11 -14.98 5.39
N LYS A 188 6.99 -15.27 4.40
CA LYS A 188 6.77 -14.91 2.99
C LYS A 188 5.45 -15.40 2.41
N PHE A 189 4.88 -16.49 2.94
CA PHE A 189 3.60 -17.02 2.47
C PHE A 189 2.38 -16.22 2.98
N MET A 190 2.58 -15.46 4.05
CA MET A 190 1.52 -14.68 4.73
C MET A 190 1.67 -13.17 4.54
N ASP A 191 2.83 -12.68 4.07
CA ASP A 191 3.06 -11.27 3.76
C ASP A 191 3.05 -11.02 2.24
N LEU A 192 2.86 -9.77 1.84
CA LEU A 192 2.85 -9.35 0.45
C LEU A 192 4.22 -9.54 -0.19
N ASP A 193 4.23 -9.76 -1.52
CA ASP A 193 5.45 -9.81 -2.33
C ASP A 193 6.13 -8.45 -2.51
N ARG A 194 5.64 -7.44 -1.86
CA ARG A 194 6.12 -6.05 -1.82
C ARG A 194 6.74 -5.56 -3.12
N ALA A 195 6.31 -4.43 -3.59
CA ALA A 195 6.77 -3.83 -4.82
C ALA A 195 6.61 -2.31 -4.81
N PHE A 196 7.25 -1.65 -5.76
CA PHE A 196 6.85 -0.33 -6.23
C PHE A 196 6.74 -0.34 -7.76
N SER A 197 5.94 0.57 -8.29
CA SER A 197 5.88 0.85 -9.72
C SER A 197 6.50 2.21 -10.03
N VAL A 198 7.07 2.35 -11.22
CA VAL A 198 7.51 3.65 -11.77
C VAL A 198 6.79 3.85 -13.09
N THR A 199 6.20 5.02 -13.28
CA THR A 199 5.51 5.40 -14.50
C THR A 199 6.01 6.77 -14.94
N HIS A 200 6.16 7.00 -16.23
CA HIS A 200 6.68 8.23 -16.78
C HIS A 200 5.57 9.08 -17.43
N ILE A 201 5.55 10.36 -17.07
CA ILE A 201 4.63 11.38 -17.60
C ILE A 201 5.45 12.47 -18.28
N PRO A 202 5.24 12.76 -19.58
CA PRO A 202 5.99 13.80 -20.28
C PRO A 202 5.72 15.19 -19.70
N VAL A 203 6.77 16.04 -19.72
CA VAL A 203 6.69 17.45 -19.36
C VAL A 203 7.07 18.29 -20.59
N GLU A 204 6.45 19.43 -20.79
CA GLU A 204 6.62 20.27 -21.99
C GLU A 204 8.07 20.70 -22.27
N ASN A 205 8.90 20.77 -21.24
CA ASN A 205 10.33 21.10 -21.34
C ASN A 205 11.22 19.93 -21.79
N GLY A 206 10.64 18.85 -22.31
CA GLY A 206 11.34 17.64 -22.76
C GLY A 206 11.80 16.71 -21.67
N LYS A 207 11.56 17.03 -20.39
CA LYS A 207 11.81 16.15 -19.26
C LYS A 207 10.60 15.25 -18.99
N LYS A 208 10.73 14.37 -18.00
CA LYS A 208 9.66 13.50 -17.53
C LYS A 208 9.44 13.71 -16.04
N LEU A 209 8.20 13.54 -15.60
CA LEU A 209 7.88 13.27 -14.21
C LEU A 209 7.83 11.76 -14.03
N SER A 210 8.81 11.22 -13.29
CA SER A 210 8.84 9.82 -12.86
C SER A 210 8.02 9.69 -11.59
N VAL A 211 6.83 9.10 -11.69
CA VAL A 211 5.94 8.86 -10.55
C VAL A 211 6.10 7.44 -10.04
N PHE A 212 6.31 7.32 -8.74
CA PHE A 212 6.43 6.04 -8.03
C PHE A 212 5.20 5.82 -7.18
N ASN A 213 4.67 4.59 -7.22
CA ASN A 213 3.67 4.12 -6.27
C ASN A 213 4.26 2.94 -5.52
N LEU A 214 4.33 3.01 -4.19
CA LEU A 214 5.00 2.02 -3.38
C LEU A 214 4.14 1.52 -2.21
N HIS A 215 4.47 0.30 -1.74
CA HIS A 215 3.99 -0.23 -0.47
C HIS A 215 5.11 -1.06 0.16
N LEU A 216 5.79 -0.50 1.17
CA LEU A 216 6.89 -1.15 1.88
C LEU A 216 6.37 -2.17 2.91
N SER A 217 7.26 -3.00 3.45
CA SER A 217 6.88 -4.02 4.43
C SER A 217 6.54 -3.42 5.79
N ALA A 218 5.38 -3.83 6.34
CA ALA A 218 4.97 -3.56 7.70
C ALA A 218 5.58 -4.58 8.70
N PHE A 219 5.39 -5.86 8.41
CA PHE A 219 5.56 -6.93 9.40
C PHE A 219 6.96 -7.54 9.47
N THR A 220 7.88 -7.18 8.55
CA THR A 220 9.24 -7.71 8.62
C THR A 220 9.96 -7.20 9.87
N LYS A 221 10.35 -8.14 10.74
CA LYS A 221 11.23 -7.86 11.90
C LYS A 221 12.69 -7.68 11.47
N ASN A 222 13.03 -8.02 10.23
CA ASN A 222 14.38 -8.02 9.71
C ASN A 222 14.78 -6.61 9.22
N ALA A 223 15.56 -5.91 10.03
CA ALA A 223 16.07 -4.58 9.68
C ALA A 223 16.91 -4.57 8.38
N LYS A 224 17.54 -5.71 8.01
CA LYS A 224 18.28 -5.82 6.74
C LYS A 224 17.33 -5.78 5.54
N VAL A 225 16.16 -6.44 5.63
CA VAL A 225 15.14 -6.41 4.58
C VAL A 225 14.59 -5.00 4.41
N ARG A 226 14.20 -4.31 5.51
CA ARG A 226 13.74 -2.92 5.45
C ARG A 226 14.75 -2.00 4.81
N ARG A 227 16.02 -2.10 5.20
CA ARG A 227 17.11 -1.31 4.61
C ARG A 227 17.30 -1.63 3.13
N ALA A 228 17.23 -2.90 2.74
CA ALA A 228 17.38 -3.32 1.35
C ALA A 228 16.24 -2.80 0.46
N GLN A 229 15.01 -2.73 0.98
CA GLN A 229 13.86 -2.11 0.29
C GLN A 229 14.12 -0.63 0.03
N LEU A 230 14.51 0.13 1.06
CA LEU A 230 14.83 1.55 0.91
C LEU A 230 16.02 1.79 -0.03
N ASN A 231 17.07 0.98 0.06
CA ASN A 231 18.23 1.09 -0.83
C ASN A 231 17.84 0.89 -2.30
N LYS A 232 16.99 -0.10 -2.60
CA LYS A 232 16.49 -0.33 -3.97
C LYS A 232 15.66 0.84 -4.46
N LEU A 233 14.76 1.36 -3.63
CA LEU A 233 13.96 2.55 -3.92
C LEU A 233 14.86 3.76 -4.20
N PHE A 234 15.78 4.09 -3.30
CA PHE A 234 16.68 5.24 -3.41
C PHE A 234 17.61 5.15 -4.62
N THR A 235 18.08 3.96 -4.95
CA THR A 235 18.87 3.72 -6.17
C THR A 235 18.05 4.04 -7.42
N LYS A 236 16.79 3.61 -7.46
CA LYS A 236 15.92 3.90 -8.60
C LYS A 236 15.54 5.37 -8.67
N MET A 237 15.26 6.04 -7.54
CA MET A 237 15.01 7.49 -7.48
C MET A 237 16.19 8.28 -8.05
N LYS A 238 17.44 7.95 -7.64
CA LYS A 238 18.65 8.57 -8.19
C LYS A 238 18.79 8.37 -9.70
N SER A 239 18.56 7.15 -10.16
CA SER A 239 18.62 6.83 -11.59
C SER A 239 17.60 7.64 -12.40
N GLU A 240 16.38 7.79 -11.90
CA GLU A 240 15.34 8.59 -12.59
C GLU A 240 15.67 10.08 -12.60
N SER A 241 16.28 10.62 -11.54
CA SER A 241 16.64 12.05 -11.46
C SER A 241 17.92 12.40 -12.22
N ALA A 242 18.75 11.43 -12.58
CA ALA A 242 20.09 11.65 -13.17
C ALA A 242 20.06 12.49 -14.46
N ASN A 243 18.96 12.42 -15.23
CA ASN A 243 18.79 13.18 -16.49
C ASN A 243 18.01 14.50 -16.28
N GLY A 244 17.92 14.99 -15.06
CA GLY A 244 17.15 16.19 -14.71
C GLY A 244 15.63 15.97 -14.74
N ASN A 245 15.15 14.72 -14.74
CA ASN A 245 13.76 14.40 -14.62
C ASN A 245 13.26 14.76 -13.21
N TYR A 246 11.96 14.99 -13.13
CA TYR A 246 11.27 15.18 -11.86
C TYR A 246 10.95 13.81 -11.26
N VAL A 247 11.08 13.67 -9.94
CA VAL A 247 10.75 12.42 -9.25
C VAL A 247 9.78 12.70 -8.12
N LEU A 248 8.65 12.02 -8.15
CA LEU A 248 7.63 12.04 -7.11
C LEU A 248 7.34 10.59 -6.69
N VAL A 249 7.58 10.29 -5.42
CA VAL A 249 7.33 8.98 -4.82
C VAL A 249 6.16 9.11 -3.87
N ALA A 250 5.11 8.34 -4.09
CA ALA A 250 3.90 8.33 -3.28
C ALA A 250 3.60 6.92 -2.78
N GLY A 251 3.02 6.77 -1.62
CA GLY A 251 2.55 5.49 -1.14
C GLY A 251 2.60 5.31 0.35
N ASP A 252 2.42 4.05 0.75
CA ASP A 252 2.54 3.58 2.12
C ASP A 252 3.97 3.09 2.37
N TYR A 253 4.69 3.84 3.19
CA TYR A 253 6.08 3.55 3.54
C TYR A 253 6.20 2.54 4.69
N ASN A 254 5.12 2.30 5.44
CA ASN A 254 5.16 1.53 6.70
C ASN A 254 6.28 2.01 7.65
N HIS A 255 6.61 3.28 7.54
CA HIS A 255 7.58 3.99 8.39
C HIS A 255 6.93 5.28 8.88
N ASP A 256 7.20 5.62 10.12
CA ASP A 256 6.74 6.88 10.72
C ASP A 256 7.44 8.08 10.03
N MET A 257 6.72 8.75 9.15
CA MET A 257 7.21 9.88 8.34
C MET A 257 7.43 11.15 9.17
N LEU A 258 6.89 11.22 10.39
CA LEU A 258 7.14 12.29 11.36
C LEU A 258 8.31 11.96 12.30
N GLY A 259 8.72 10.67 12.37
CA GLY A 259 9.80 10.18 13.22
C GLY A 259 9.37 9.83 14.64
N ASP A 260 8.40 10.54 15.22
CA ASP A 260 7.84 10.29 16.55
C ASP A 260 6.33 10.58 16.61
N SER A 261 5.56 9.85 15.83
CA SER A 261 4.10 9.95 15.77
C SER A 261 3.43 9.81 17.14
N PRO A 262 3.84 8.92 18.06
CA PRO A 262 3.27 8.86 19.41
C PRO A 262 3.32 10.18 20.17
N LYS A 263 4.42 10.91 20.06
CA LYS A 263 4.55 12.24 20.69
C LYS A 263 3.67 13.29 20.02
N VAL A 264 3.51 13.21 18.70
CA VAL A 264 2.70 14.15 17.92
C VAL A 264 1.22 13.96 18.21
N PHE A 265 0.73 12.71 18.18
CA PHE A 265 -0.71 12.39 18.28
C PHE A 265 -1.19 12.22 19.71
N GLY A 266 -0.32 11.79 20.65
CA GLY A 266 -0.64 11.68 22.08
C GLY A 266 -1.71 10.63 22.40
N THR A 267 -1.80 9.54 21.63
CA THR A 267 -2.75 8.45 21.87
C THR A 267 -2.33 7.59 23.08
N THR A 268 -3.30 6.95 23.76
CA THR A 268 -3.03 6.20 24.98
C THR A 268 -2.58 4.76 24.74
N GLU A 269 -2.87 4.18 23.58
CA GLU A 269 -2.36 2.87 23.20
C GLU A 269 -0.86 2.96 22.87
N LYS A 270 -0.16 1.85 23.12
CA LYS A 270 1.28 1.75 22.88
C LYS A 270 1.57 1.81 21.38
N ARG A 271 2.76 2.30 21.06
CA ARG A 271 3.30 2.25 19.69
C ARG A 271 3.29 0.82 19.15
N GLU A 272 2.79 0.67 17.96
CA GLU A 272 2.82 -0.60 17.23
C GLU A 272 4.26 -0.96 16.82
N ASN A 273 4.56 -2.25 16.82
CA ASN A 273 5.91 -2.75 16.53
C ASN A 273 6.28 -2.68 15.04
N TRP A 274 5.30 -2.45 14.17
CA TRP A 274 5.51 -2.35 12.73
C TRP A 274 5.91 -0.93 12.28
N THR A 275 5.67 0.13 13.09
CA THR A 275 6.08 1.49 12.75
C THR A 275 7.49 1.80 13.25
N HIS A 276 8.39 2.05 12.33
CA HIS A 276 9.75 2.53 12.60
C HIS A 276 9.92 3.94 12.03
N PRO A 277 10.72 4.83 12.66
CA PRO A 277 11.01 6.14 12.08
C PRO A 277 11.57 6.03 10.66
N PHE A 278 11.07 6.86 9.75
CA PHE A 278 11.62 6.94 8.40
C PHE A 278 13.05 7.50 8.46
N PRO A 279 14.05 6.84 7.84
CA PRO A 279 15.44 7.25 7.95
C PRO A 279 15.78 8.42 7.02
N THR A 280 15.28 9.61 7.32
CA THR A 280 15.48 10.83 6.50
C THR A 280 16.94 11.15 6.22
N ALA A 281 17.84 10.85 7.15
CA ALA A 281 19.29 11.02 6.97
C ALA A 281 19.91 10.12 5.89
N GLN A 282 19.19 9.06 5.47
CA GLN A 282 19.64 8.15 4.40
C GLN A 282 19.08 8.54 3.02
N LEU A 283 18.19 9.54 2.95
CA LEU A 283 17.69 10.03 1.67
C LEU A 283 18.85 10.49 0.78
N PRO A 284 18.82 10.16 -0.51
CA PRO A 284 19.81 10.67 -1.45
C PRO A 284 19.80 12.21 -1.49
N LYS A 285 20.97 12.81 -1.71
CA LYS A 285 21.07 14.24 -1.96
C LYS A 285 20.15 14.63 -3.13
N GLY A 286 19.45 15.75 -3.01
CA GLY A 286 18.51 16.23 -4.00
C GLY A 286 17.09 15.67 -3.80
N PHE A 287 16.79 15.03 -2.66
CA PHE A 287 15.47 14.55 -2.30
C PHE A 287 15.08 14.97 -0.88
N ARG A 288 13.79 15.16 -0.66
CA ARG A 288 13.24 15.40 0.68
C ARG A 288 11.87 14.72 0.87
N VAL A 289 11.47 14.59 2.12
CA VAL A 289 10.09 14.28 2.50
C VAL A 289 9.25 15.55 2.35
N ALA A 290 8.07 15.45 1.74
CA ALA A 290 7.10 16.52 1.72
C ALA A 290 6.18 16.37 2.94
N ASN A 291 6.58 16.91 4.10
CA ASN A 291 5.84 16.79 5.36
C ASN A 291 5.64 18.16 6.05
N ASP A 292 5.74 19.24 5.30
CA ASP A 292 5.63 20.62 5.80
C ASP A 292 4.26 20.83 6.49
N GLY A 293 4.27 21.10 7.80
CA GLY A 293 3.07 21.37 8.59
C GLY A 293 2.28 20.15 9.08
N LEU A 294 2.58 18.92 8.62
CA LEU A 294 1.82 17.73 9.00
C LEU A 294 1.84 17.44 10.51
N ALA A 295 2.98 17.62 11.17
CA ALA A 295 3.10 17.45 12.60
C ALA A 295 2.23 18.46 13.39
N ALA A 296 2.13 19.69 12.91
CA ALA A 296 1.30 20.74 13.52
C ALA A 296 -0.21 20.49 13.29
N ALA A 297 -0.55 19.97 12.11
CA ALA A 297 -1.95 19.64 11.77
C ALA A 297 -2.52 18.48 12.59
N LYS A 298 -1.66 17.56 13.08
CA LYS A 298 -2.05 16.41 13.90
C LYS A 298 -3.17 15.54 13.31
N VAL A 299 -3.16 15.35 11.99
CA VAL A 299 -4.09 14.45 11.30
C VAL A 299 -3.31 13.18 10.92
N PRO A 300 -3.66 12.00 11.46
CA PRO A 300 -2.95 10.77 11.16
C PRO A 300 -3.36 10.19 9.80
N SER A 301 -2.42 9.50 9.15
CA SER A 301 -2.74 8.76 7.93
C SER A 301 -3.18 7.32 8.18
N VAL A 302 -2.80 6.71 9.30
CA VAL A 302 -3.14 5.30 9.63
C VAL A 302 -3.55 5.15 11.09
N ARG A 303 -4.40 4.15 11.35
CA ARG A 303 -4.74 3.65 12.68
C ARG A 303 -4.31 2.20 12.89
N ALA A 304 -4.06 1.80 14.13
CA ALA A 304 -3.94 0.38 14.49
C ALA A 304 -5.28 -0.35 14.28
N ASN A 305 -5.18 -1.62 13.86
CA ASN A 305 -6.32 -2.46 13.47
C ASN A 305 -6.70 -3.54 14.49
N GLY A 306 -6.00 -3.64 15.63
CA GLY A 306 -6.31 -4.65 16.66
C GLY A 306 -7.67 -4.46 17.32
N THR A 307 -8.19 -3.23 17.34
CA THR A 307 -9.50 -2.84 17.88
C THR A 307 -10.24 -1.91 16.93
N PRO A 308 -11.57 -1.74 17.06
CA PRO A 308 -12.27 -0.62 16.45
C PRO A 308 -11.63 0.72 16.83
N PHE A 309 -11.72 1.69 15.93
CA PHE A 309 -11.12 3.01 16.14
C PHE A 309 -11.83 3.79 17.26
N HIS A 310 -11.04 4.24 18.21
CA HIS A 310 -11.47 5.12 19.30
C HIS A 310 -10.58 6.37 19.31
N PRO A 311 -11.10 7.57 18.93
CA PRO A 311 -10.33 8.81 18.93
C PRO A 311 -9.63 9.08 20.26
N GLY A 312 -8.37 9.50 20.21
CA GLY A 312 -7.54 9.77 21.40
C GLY A 312 -7.04 8.53 22.15
N LYS A 313 -7.56 7.33 21.82
CA LYS A 313 -7.13 6.06 22.44
C LYS A 313 -6.32 5.19 21.48
N THR A 314 -6.93 4.82 20.34
CA THR A 314 -6.29 3.94 19.36
C THR A 314 -5.00 4.54 18.86
N TYR A 315 -3.93 3.72 18.80
CA TYR A 315 -2.66 4.15 18.23
C TYR A 315 -2.86 4.60 16.77
N VAL A 316 -2.31 5.77 16.45
CA VAL A 316 -2.31 6.32 15.09
C VAL A 316 -0.91 6.82 14.73
N SER A 317 -0.62 6.85 13.42
CA SER A 317 0.67 7.29 12.89
C SER A 317 0.50 7.99 11.55
N LEU A 318 1.58 8.54 11.03
CA LEU A 318 1.70 9.03 9.66
C LEU A 318 2.71 8.16 8.93
N ILE A 319 2.24 7.23 8.08
CA ILE A 319 3.08 6.30 7.34
C ILE A 319 2.93 6.40 5.83
N ASP A 320 1.87 7.05 5.38
CA ASP A 320 1.67 7.44 3.99
C ASP A 320 2.39 8.77 3.72
N GLY A 321 2.75 9.03 2.45
CA GLY A 321 3.40 10.30 2.15
C GLY A 321 4.06 10.41 0.80
N PHE A 322 4.85 11.47 0.67
CA PHE A 322 5.55 11.80 -0.56
C PHE A 322 7.04 12.07 -0.33
N LEU A 323 7.88 11.48 -1.20
CA LEU A 323 9.27 11.94 -1.40
C LEU A 323 9.33 12.66 -2.75
N ILE A 324 10.06 13.75 -2.80
CA ILE A 324 10.19 14.59 -4.00
C ILE A 324 11.64 14.96 -4.28
N SER A 325 11.95 15.14 -5.56
CA SER A 325 13.23 15.72 -5.99
C SER A 325 13.23 17.26 -5.87
N ASP A 326 14.41 17.87 -5.73
CA ASP A 326 14.59 19.32 -5.49
C ASP A 326 14.01 20.22 -6.60
N ASN A 327 13.81 19.70 -7.80
CA ASN A 327 13.18 20.41 -8.91
C ASN A 327 11.64 20.38 -8.85
N ILE A 328 11.05 19.80 -7.79
CA ILE A 328 9.63 19.91 -7.46
C ILE A 328 9.44 20.89 -6.30
N ARG A 329 8.55 21.86 -6.45
CA ARG A 329 8.16 22.80 -5.40
C ARG A 329 6.89 22.34 -4.72
N VAL A 330 6.90 22.12 -3.43
CA VAL A 330 5.69 21.90 -2.62
C VAL A 330 4.96 23.23 -2.44
N LYS A 331 3.66 23.23 -2.67
CA LYS A 331 2.75 24.34 -2.38
C LYS A 331 2.01 24.10 -1.06
N SER A 332 1.53 22.89 -0.87
CA SER A 332 0.91 22.43 0.37
C SER A 332 0.94 20.91 0.45
N VAL A 333 0.93 20.38 1.66
CA VAL A 333 0.70 18.97 1.94
C VAL A 333 -0.21 18.84 3.17
N HIS A 334 -1.17 17.93 3.11
CA HIS A 334 -2.07 17.66 4.24
C HIS A 334 -2.68 16.27 4.14
N VAL A 335 -3.10 15.72 5.26
CA VAL A 335 -3.93 14.52 5.33
C VAL A 335 -5.40 14.95 5.34
N LYS A 336 -6.23 14.39 4.45
CA LYS A 336 -7.68 14.58 4.48
C LYS A 336 -8.28 13.60 5.48
N TYR A 337 -8.74 14.11 6.61
CA TYR A 337 -9.34 13.29 7.64
C TYR A 337 -10.72 12.77 7.20
N LEU A 338 -10.83 11.47 7.02
CA LEU A 338 -12.07 10.75 6.68
C LEU A 338 -12.64 9.97 7.87
N GLY A 339 -12.04 10.08 9.06
CA GLY A 339 -12.43 9.34 10.25
C GLY A 339 -12.26 7.83 10.11
N PHE A 340 -11.38 7.39 9.18
CA PHE A 340 -11.19 5.98 8.85
C PHE A 340 -12.48 5.28 8.40
N ALA A 341 -13.39 6.00 7.78
CA ALA A 341 -14.74 5.50 7.48
C ALA A 341 -14.75 4.33 6.49
N ASN A 342 -13.79 4.30 5.54
CA ASN A 342 -13.77 3.33 4.44
C ASN A 342 -12.46 2.56 4.30
N SER A 343 -11.44 2.88 5.11
CA SER A 343 -10.12 2.24 5.20
C SER A 343 -9.55 2.53 6.57
N ASP A 344 -8.56 1.76 7.01
CA ASP A 344 -7.72 2.07 8.17
C ASP A 344 -6.69 3.16 7.89
N HIS A 345 -6.70 3.70 6.67
CA HIS A 345 -5.93 4.88 6.30
C HIS A 345 -6.83 6.07 5.94
N ASN A 346 -6.25 7.26 6.06
CA ASN A 346 -6.74 8.54 5.52
C ASN A 346 -5.80 8.96 4.37
N PRO A 347 -6.32 9.49 3.26
CA PRO A 347 -5.47 9.90 2.15
C PRO A 347 -4.62 11.13 2.45
N GLU A 348 -3.39 11.15 1.93
CA GLU A 348 -2.53 12.33 1.95
C GLU A 348 -2.53 13.03 0.60
N ILE A 349 -2.61 14.36 0.61
CA ILE A 349 -2.72 15.22 -0.57
C ILE A 349 -1.53 16.17 -0.63
N LEU A 350 -0.89 16.22 -1.78
CA LEU A 350 0.22 17.13 -2.10
C LEU A 350 -0.18 18.06 -3.25
N GLN A 351 -0.05 19.37 -3.06
CA GLN A 351 -0.04 20.32 -4.17
C GLN A 351 1.41 20.69 -4.49
N PHE A 352 1.77 20.62 -5.76
CA PHE A 352 3.13 20.80 -6.21
C PHE A 352 3.24 21.46 -7.58
N GLU A 353 4.41 22.03 -7.88
CA GLU A 353 4.80 22.57 -9.17
C GLU A 353 6.11 21.94 -9.65
N LEU A 354 6.24 21.72 -10.94
CA LEU A 354 7.49 21.39 -11.62
C LEU A 354 8.23 22.69 -11.92
N LYS A 355 9.51 22.80 -11.47
CA LYS A 355 10.35 24.00 -11.67
C LYS A 355 10.91 24.06 -13.10
#